data_a08b765fb4476bd851cfa20d05a6ec20
#
_entry.id   a08b765fb4476bd851cfa20d05a6ec20
#
_cell.length_a   1.000
_cell.length_b   1.000
_cell.length_c   1.000
_cell.angle_alpha   90.00
_cell.angle_beta   90.00
_cell.angle_gamma   90.00
#
_symmetry.space_group_name_H-M   'P 1'
#
loop_
_entity.id
_entity.type
_entity.pdbx_description
1 polymer ?
#
loop_
_entity_poly.entity_id
_entity_poly.type
_entity_poly.pdbx_seq_one_letter_code
_entity_poly.pdbx_strand_id
1 'polypeptide(L)'
;MDVIQIAKVNILVEFTHRSSFKSLDKYIVDEIAEYSILTKKDYAIELPDVEPIQTEYYDLYKTKDISIQIQREGNTLIGYIIYLGKTILLKPVVDTFSTEYLLSQYAISYIMAFHQALIFHGSSFIYKDMGIILSAKSGTGKSTHSRLWQKYENVVVINDDKNILKIEGNDLICYSSLWSGKHQLDNNVAKKLSCIVFLYQTRENVLTKLTKIEAFKRLITQLVLPTMDNKELWNKIMDKLLELPIFLLGCNMEKDAYLTLKNGMDEVCY
;
A
#
# COMPACT_ATOMS: atom_id res chain seq x y z
N MET A 1 -13.00 2.50 -19.86
CA MET A 1 -12.95 1.38 -18.90
C MET A 1 -11.76 0.54 -19.26
N ASP A 2 -10.93 0.19 -18.28
CA ASP A 2 -9.74 -0.63 -18.48
C ASP A 2 -9.78 -1.81 -17.51
N VAL A 3 -9.28 -2.97 -17.90
CA VAL A 3 -9.03 -4.06 -16.98
C VAL A 3 -7.57 -3.99 -16.56
N ILE A 4 -7.33 -3.84 -15.26
CA ILE A 4 -5.98 -3.79 -14.70
C ILE A 4 -5.72 -5.03 -13.88
N GLN A 5 -4.47 -5.48 -13.84
CA GLN A 5 -4.03 -6.56 -12.96
C GLN A 5 -3.14 -6.01 -11.84
N ILE A 6 -3.55 -6.20 -10.60
CA ILE A 6 -2.78 -5.82 -9.40
C ILE A 6 -2.64 -7.04 -8.51
N ALA A 7 -1.42 -7.41 -8.16
CA ALA A 7 -1.10 -8.59 -7.34
C ALA A 7 -1.82 -9.87 -7.81
N LYS A 8 -1.89 -10.06 -9.14
CA LYS A 8 -2.57 -11.18 -9.83
C LYS A 8 -4.10 -11.17 -9.69
N VAL A 9 -4.72 -10.02 -9.43
CA VAL A 9 -6.17 -9.86 -9.38
C VAL A 9 -6.58 -8.92 -10.51
N ASN A 10 -7.52 -9.35 -11.35
CA ASN A 10 -8.03 -8.60 -12.49
C ASN A 10 -9.23 -7.75 -12.07
N ILE A 11 -9.15 -6.44 -12.29
CA ILE A 11 -10.14 -5.47 -11.82
C ILE A 11 -10.52 -4.54 -12.98
N LEU A 12 -11.80 -4.48 -13.31
CA LEU A 12 -12.34 -3.46 -14.22
C LEU A 12 -12.37 -2.13 -13.49
N VAL A 13 -11.75 -1.12 -14.06
CA VAL A 13 -11.75 0.23 -13.50
C VAL A 13 -12.38 1.24 -14.45
N GLU A 14 -13.23 2.11 -13.90
CA GLU A 14 -13.77 3.29 -14.57
C GLU A 14 -13.53 4.50 -13.69
N PHE A 15 -12.42 5.19 -13.92
CA PHE A 15 -12.04 6.39 -13.17
C PHE A 15 -12.37 7.66 -13.97
N THR A 16 -12.96 8.65 -13.31
CA THR A 16 -13.23 9.97 -13.90
C THR A 16 -11.92 10.68 -14.26
N HIS A 17 -10.92 10.58 -13.39
CA HIS A 17 -9.60 11.20 -13.55
C HIS A 17 -8.55 10.21 -14.06
N ARG A 18 -8.92 9.28 -14.96
CA ARG A 18 -8.04 8.22 -15.49
C ARG A 18 -6.67 8.73 -15.94
N SER A 19 -6.62 9.84 -16.65
CA SER A 19 -5.36 10.42 -17.16
C SER A 19 -4.39 10.88 -16.06
N SER A 20 -4.89 11.08 -14.84
CA SER A 20 -4.09 11.47 -13.68
C SER A 20 -3.44 10.26 -12.98
N PHE A 21 -3.94 9.04 -13.24
CA PHE A 21 -3.27 7.80 -12.85
C PHE A 21 -2.19 7.45 -13.89
N LYS A 22 -1.07 8.16 -13.86
CA LYS A 22 -0.02 8.11 -14.89
C LYS A 22 0.56 6.71 -15.13
N SER A 23 0.55 5.87 -14.11
CA SER A 23 1.08 4.50 -14.18
C SER A 23 0.04 3.46 -14.59
N LEU A 24 -1.24 3.84 -14.74
CA LEU A 24 -2.33 2.89 -14.98
C LEU A 24 -2.06 2.01 -16.20
N ASP A 25 -1.52 2.58 -17.28
CA ASP A 25 -1.24 1.85 -18.51
C ASP A 25 -0.26 0.67 -18.34
N LYS A 26 0.60 0.70 -17.30
CA LYS A 26 1.51 -0.40 -16.98
C LYS A 26 0.79 -1.64 -16.41
N TYR A 27 -0.44 -1.47 -15.96
CA TYR A 27 -1.23 -2.52 -15.29
C TYR A 27 -2.35 -3.06 -16.16
N ILE A 28 -2.59 -2.49 -17.34
CA ILE A 28 -3.66 -2.93 -18.26
C ILE A 28 -3.35 -4.33 -18.78
N VAL A 29 -4.37 -5.18 -18.77
CA VAL A 29 -4.35 -6.55 -19.28
C VAL A 29 -5.57 -6.81 -20.15
N ASP A 30 -5.45 -7.77 -21.08
CA ASP A 30 -6.56 -8.27 -21.89
C ASP A 30 -7.11 -9.57 -21.27
N GLU A 31 -7.74 -9.41 -20.09
CA GLU A 31 -8.22 -10.51 -19.27
C GLU A 31 -9.64 -10.22 -18.75
N ILE A 32 -10.34 -11.25 -18.30
CA ILE A 32 -11.65 -11.09 -17.68
C ILE A 32 -11.48 -10.56 -16.24
N ALA A 33 -12.19 -9.48 -15.94
CA ALA A 33 -12.17 -8.89 -14.61
C ALA A 33 -12.93 -9.75 -13.59
N GLU A 34 -12.34 -9.89 -12.41
CA GLU A 34 -12.97 -10.53 -11.26
C GLU A 34 -13.83 -9.56 -10.45
N TYR A 35 -13.41 -8.31 -10.38
CA TYR A 35 -14.01 -7.21 -9.63
C TYR A 35 -14.19 -5.98 -10.53
N SER A 36 -15.00 -5.03 -10.06
CA SER A 36 -15.16 -3.73 -10.70
C SER A 36 -15.04 -2.60 -9.68
N ILE A 37 -14.29 -1.53 -10.03
CA ILE A 37 -14.26 -0.27 -9.29
C ILE A 37 -14.68 0.84 -10.24
N LEU A 38 -15.84 1.45 -9.96
CA LEU A 38 -16.48 2.40 -10.86
C LEU A 38 -16.76 3.72 -10.14
N THR A 39 -16.27 4.83 -10.67
CA THR A 39 -16.61 6.15 -10.16
C THR A 39 -17.96 6.60 -10.71
N LYS A 40 -18.95 6.83 -9.83
CA LYS A 40 -20.32 7.21 -10.14
C LYS A 40 -20.75 8.44 -9.33
N LYS A 41 -20.57 9.63 -9.89
CA LYS A 41 -20.83 10.92 -9.23
C LYS A 41 -22.30 11.11 -8.87
N ASP A 42 -23.18 10.68 -9.77
CA ASP A 42 -24.65 10.92 -9.66
C ASP A 42 -25.38 9.76 -8.98
N TYR A 43 -24.65 8.81 -8.38
CA TYR A 43 -25.28 7.69 -7.67
C TYR A 43 -26.00 8.19 -6.41
N ALA A 44 -27.31 7.92 -6.31
CA ALA A 44 -28.10 8.26 -5.12
C ALA A 44 -27.65 7.38 -3.94
N ILE A 45 -27.38 7.99 -2.80
CA ILE A 45 -27.02 7.29 -1.56
C ILE A 45 -28.23 7.24 -0.66
N GLU A 46 -28.70 6.04 -0.38
CA GLU A 46 -29.67 5.76 0.67
C GLU A 46 -28.98 4.92 1.73
N LEU A 47 -28.81 5.48 2.93
CA LEU A 47 -28.18 4.76 4.02
C LEU A 47 -29.14 3.72 4.59
N PRO A 48 -28.67 2.49 4.83
CA PRO A 48 -29.48 1.47 5.49
C PRO A 48 -29.85 1.89 6.91
N ASP A 49 -31.03 1.47 7.37
CA ASP A 49 -31.50 1.67 8.75
C ASP A 49 -30.82 0.67 9.70
N VAL A 50 -29.50 0.86 9.89
CA VAL A 50 -28.65 0.09 10.80
C VAL A 50 -27.65 1.02 11.47
N GLU A 51 -27.27 0.71 12.69
CA GLU A 51 -26.21 1.46 13.37
C GLU A 51 -24.86 1.27 12.67
N PRO A 52 -24.11 2.34 12.38
CA PRO A 52 -22.81 2.24 11.74
C PRO A 52 -21.72 1.77 12.71
N ILE A 53 -20.73 1.08 12.19
CA ILE A 53 -19.43 0.90 12.83
C ILE A 53 -18.65 2.19 12.62
N GLN A 54 -18.40 2.91 13.71
CA GLN A 54 -17.71 4.21 13.66
C GLN A 54 -16.22 4.05 14.00
N THR A 55 -15.38 4.72 13.23
CA THR A 55 -13.94 4.86 13.48
C THR A 55 -13.53 6.34 13.37
N GLU A 56 -12.27 6.64 13.62
CA GLU A 56 -11.72 7.99 13.41
C GLU A 56 -11.78 8.43 11.93
N TYR A 57 -11.73 7.47 10.98
CA TYR A 57 -11.56 7.75 9.55
C TYR A 57 -12.81 7.50 8.72
N TYR A 58 -13.74 6.67 9.19
CA TYR A 58 -14.96 6.34 8.45
C TYR A 58 -16.10 5.84 9.33
N ASP A 59 -17.32 5.96 8.81
CA ASP A 59 -18.51 5.28 9.29
C ASP A 59 -18.86 4.16 8.30
N LEU A 60 -19.09 2.94 8.76
CA LEU A 60 -19.47 1.80 7.93
C LEU A 60 -20.86 1.30 8.26
N TYR A 61 -21.79 1.47 7.35
CA TYR A 61 -23.11 0.86 7.36
C TYR A 61 -23.05 -0.48 6.66
N LYS A 62 -23.38 -1.57 7.34
CA LYS A 62 -23.25 -2.92 6.79
C LYS A 62 -24.55 -3.71 6.94
N THR A 63 -25.07 -4.22 5.82
CA THR A 63 -26.13 -5.21 5.75
C THR A 63 -25.64 -6.49 5.11
N LYS A 64 -26.56 -7.44 4.84
CA LYS A 64 -26.21 -8.69 4.14
C LYS A 64 -25.79 -8.44 2.68
N ASP A 65 -26.46 -7.49 2.01
CA ASP A 65 -26.35 -7.31 0.55
C ASP A 65 -25.50 -6.10 0.15
N ILE A 66 -25.40 -5.10 1.00
CA ILE A 66 -24.68 -3.85 0.73
C ILE A 66 -23.90 -3.39 1.97
N SER A 67 -22.73 -2.82 1.72
CA SER A 67 -22.02 -2.04 2.72
C SER A 67 -21.69 -0.67 2.17
N ILE A 68 -21.90 0.38 2.96
CA ILE A 68 -21.62 1.77 2.59
C ILE A 68 -20.64 2.35 3.60
N GLN A 69 -19.48 2.72 3.11
CA GLN A 69 -18.45 3.42 3.87
C GLN A 69 -18.53 4.92 3.57
N ILE A 70 -18.71 5.71 4.62
CA ILE A 70 -18.59 7.17 4.55
C ILE A 70 -17.17 7.53 4.95
N GLN A 71 -16.35 7.93 3.99
CA GLN A 71 -14.95 8.26 4.22
C GLN A 71 -14.79 9.71 4.67
N ARG A 72 -13.97 9.92 5.72
CA ARG A 72 -13.69 11.25 6.31
C ARG A 72 -12.19 11.47 6.44
N GLU A 73 -11.80 12.73 6.46
CA GLU A 73 -10.47 13.19 6.89
C GLU A 73 -10.67 14.28 7.95
N GLY A 74 -10.48 13.91 9.21
CA GLY A 74 -10.97 14.70 10.34
C GLY A 74 -12.49 14.90 10.24
N ASN A 75 -12.94 16.15 10.26
CA ASN A 75 -14.36 16.49 10.12
C ASN A 75 -14.84 16.64 8.67
N THR A 76 -13.95 16.49 7.69
CA THR A 76 -14.26 16.69 6.27
C THR A 76 -14.74 15.40 5.64
N LEU A 77 -15.93 15.42 5.03
CA LEU A 77 -16.47 14.34 4.23
C LEU A 77 -15.73 14.27 2.88
N ILE A 78 -15.09 13.15 2.61
CA ILE A 78 -14.33 12.90 1.37
C ILE A 78 -15.24 12.27 0.30
N GLY A 79 -16.02 11.27 0.68
CA GLY A 79 -16.89 10.57 -0.25
C GLY A 79 -17.43 9.27 0.33
N TYR A 80 -18.06 8.51 -0.55
CA TYR A 80 -18.70 7.24 -0.22
C TYR A 80 -18.07 6.11 -1.04
N ILE A 81 -17.95 4.95 -0.43
CA ILE A 81 -17.57 3.69 -1.10
C ILE A 81 -18.68 2.70 -0.86
N ILE A 82 -19.30 2.23 -1.94
CA ILE A 82 -20.45 1.33 -1.88
C ILE A 82 -19.99 -0.05 -2.37
N TYR A 83 -20.08 -1.05 -1.53
CA TYR A 83 -19.68 -2.42 -1.80
C TYR A 83 -20.91 -3.26 -2.15
N LEU A 84 -21.00 -3.71 -3.40
CA LEU A 84 -22.09 -4.51 -3.99
C LEU A 84 -21.50 -5.84 -4.49
N GLY A 85 -21.18 -6.73 -3.57
CA GLY A 85 -20.48 -7.97 -3.91
C GLY A 85 -19.12 -7.71 -4.54
N LYS A 86 -18.94 -8.06 -5.83
CA LYS A 86 -17.70 -7.84 -6.59
C LYS A 86 -17.63 -6.47 -7.29
N THR A 87 -18.68 -5.66 -7.20
CA THR A 87 -18.71 -4.30 -7.74
C THR A 87 -18.58 -3.29 -6.62
N ILE A 88 -17.68 -2.34 -6.77
CA ILE A 88 -17.44 -1.26 -5.82
C ILE A 88 -17.68 0.06 -6.54
N LEU A 89 -18.59 0.88 -6.01
CA LEU A 89 -18.85 2.21 -6.53
C LEU A 89 -18.15 3.25 -5.66
N LEU A 90 -17.49 4.18 -6.31
CA LEU A 90 -16.88 5.35 -5.67
C LEU A 90 -17.73 6.58 -5.97
N LYS A 91 -18.17 7.27 -4.92
CA LYS A 91 -18.85 8.55 -5.06
C LYS A 91 -18.07 9.63 -4.31
N PRO A 92 -17.21 10.38 -5.00
CA PRO A 92 -16.49 11.51 -4.41
C PRO A 92 -17.47 12.64 -4.11
N VAL A 93 -17.29 13.36 -2.98
CA VAL A 93 -18.05 14.59 -2.67
C VAL A 93 -17.50 15.75 -3.47
N VAL A 94 -16.18 15.84 -3.59
CA VAL A 94 -15.51 16.80 -4.46
C VAL A 94 -14.85 16.02 -5.60
N ASP A 95 -15.21 16.40 -6.82
CA ASP A 95 -14.71 15.74 -8.02
C ASP A 95 -13.28 16.16 -8.34
N THR A 96 -12.33 15.56 -7.63
CA THR A 96 -10.90 15.76 -7.83
C THR A 96 -10.18 14.42 -7.94
N PHE A 97 -9.01 14.44 -8.61
CA PHE A 97 -8.13 13.28 -8.65
C PHE A 97 -7.74 12.80 -7.24
N SER A 98 -7.41 13.71 -6.34
CA SER A 98 -7.01 13.35 -4.97
C SER A 98 -8.10 12.59 -4.22
N THR A 99 -9.36 12.99 -4.38
CA THR A 99 -10.50 12.31 -3.76
C THR A 99 -10.71 10.92 -4.36
N GLU A 100 -10.73 10.82 -5.70
CA GLU A 100 -10.86 9.54 -6.41
C GLU A 100 -9.70 8.59 -6.09
N TYR A 101 -8.48 9.11 -6.05
CA TYR A 101 -7.27 8.38 -5.67
C TYR A 101 -7.38 7.78 -4.26
N LEU A 102 -7.83 8.57 -3.29
CA LEU A 102 -8.02 8.10 -1.92
C LEU A 102 -9.12 7.04 -1.81
N LEU A 103 -10.30 7.28 -2.39
CA LEU A 103 -11.41 6.32 -2.36
C LEU A 103 -11.04 5.00 -3.06
N SER A 104 -10.36 5.07 -4.21
CA SER A 104 -9.91 3.88 -4.94
C SER A 104 -8.88 3.06 -4.14
N GLN A 105 -8.07 3.70 -3.31
CA GLN A 105 -7.11 3.03 -2.42
C GLN A 105 -7.83 2.17 -1.35
N TYR A 106 -8.93 2.67 -0.77
CA TYR A 106 -9.75 1.87 0.14
C TYR A 106 -10.49 0.74 -0.57
N ALA A 107 -11.00 0.99 -1.79
CA ALA A 107 -11.65 -0.04 -2.59
C ALA A 107 -10.69 -1.20 -2.93
N ILE A 108 -9.46 -0.89 -3.34
CA ILE A 108 -8.48 -1.95 -3.62
C ILE A 108 -8.03 -2.66 -2.35
N SER A 109 -7.89 -1.95 -1.22
CA SER A 109 -7.56 -2.57 0.06
C SER A 109 -8.61 -3.62 0.46
N TYR A 110 -9.88 -3.32 0.24
CA TYR A 110 -10.98 -4.26 0.45
C TYR A 110 -10.86 -5.50 -0.45
N ILE A 111 -10.64 -5.32 -1.77
CA ILE A 111 -10.45 -6.45 -2.71
C ILE A 111 -9.24 -7.30 -2.31
N MET A 112 -8.11 -6.67 -2.03
CA MET A 112 -6.87 -7.37 -1.71
C MET A 112 -7.00 -8.25 -0.47
N ALA A 113 -7.84 -7.88 0.50
CA ALA A 113 -8.07 -8.69 1.69
C ALA A 113 -8.66 -10.07 1.38
N PHE A 114 -9.49 -10.23 0.34
CA PHE A 114 -9.98 -11.54 -0.12
C PHE A 114 -8.89 -12.39 -0.79
N HIS A 115 -7.79 -11.76 -1.22
CA HIS A 115 -6.66 -12.40 -1.89
C HIS A 115 -5.42 -12.53 -0.99
N GLN A 116 -5.62 -12.53 0.33
CA GLN A 116 -4.56 -12.67 1.34
C GLN A 116 -3.48 -11.59 1.22
N ALA A 117 -3.89 -10.36 0.93
CA ALA A 117 -3.00 -9.24 0.75
C ALA A 117 -3.44 -8.00 1.53
N LEU A 118 -2.48 -7.21 2.02
CA LEU A 118 -2.69 -5.91 2.66
C LEU A 118 -1.79 -4.85 2.00
N ILE A 119 -2.20 -3.59 2.10
CA ILE A 119 -1.38 -2.47 1.65
C ILE A 119 -0.41 -2.06 2.77
N PHE A 120 0.85 -1.85 2.40
CA PHE A 120 1.91 -1.40 3.29
C PHE A 120 2.53 -0.08 2.80
N HIS A 121 2.61 0.90 3.69
CA HIS A 121 3.18 2.21 3.38
C HIS A 121 4.72 2.19 3.46
N GLY A 122 5.37 2.29 2.34
CA GLY A 122 6.82 2.29 2.23
C GLY A 122 7.29 2.42 0.79
N SER A 123 8.55 2.74 0.60
CA SER A 123 9.20 2.70 -0.70
C SER A 123 9.95 1.37 -0.84
N SER A 124 9.72 0.64 -1.90
CA SER A 124 10.30 -0.68 -2.11
C SER A 124 11.11 -0.78 -3.39
N PHE A 125 12.13 -1.61 -3.36
CA PHE A 125 12.99 -1.88 -4.51
C PHE A 125 13.58 -3.28 -4.46
N ILE A 126 14.13 -3.72 -5.58
CA ILE A 126 14.84 -4.99 -5.73
C ILE A 126 16.32 -4.71 -5.72
N TYR A 127 17.05 -5.27 -4.75
CA TYR A 127 18.50 -5.27 -4.70
C TYR A 127 19.04 -6.69 -4.75
N LYS A 128 19.89 -6.99 -5.71
CA LYS A 128 20.30 -8.36 -6.06
C LYS A 128 19.02 -9.20 -6.29
N ASP A 129 18.75 -10.20 -5.47
CA ASP A 129 17.52 -11.01 -5.57
C ASP A 129 16.53 -10.77 -4.40
N MET A 130 16.69 -9.68 -3.65
CA MET A 130 15.94 -9.35 -2.46
C MET A 130 14.94 -8.22 -2.71
N GLY A 131 13.68 -8.38 -2.26
CA GLY A 131 12.72 -7.29 -2.11
C GLY A 131 12.96 -6.58 -0.78
N ILE A 132 13.13 -5.27 -0.82
CA ILE A 132 13.42 -4.43 0.36
C ILE A 132 12.39 -3.34 0.44
N ILE A 133 11.86 -3.08 1.65
CA ILE A 133 10.99 -1.94 1.92
C ILE A 133 11.70 -0.96 2.86
N LEU A 134 11.75 0.30 2.47
CA LEU A 134 12.08 1.42 3.34
C LEU A 134 10.79 2.06 3.84
N SER A 135 10.64 2.18 5.14
CA SER A 135 9.45 2.81 5.73
C SER A 135 9.84 3.88 6.75
N ALA A 136 9.03 4.91 6.86
CA ALA A 136 9.22 6.01 7.79
C ALA A 136 7.99 6.91 7.83
N LYS A 137 7.91 7.80 8.81
CA LYS A 137 6.94 8.91 8.80
C LYS A 137 7.11 9.75 7.53
N SER A 138 6.03 10.41 7.10
CA SER A 138 6.09 11.32 5.95
C SER A 138 7.18 12.38 6.15
N GLY A 139 7.90 12.72 5.08
CA GLY A 139 8.98 13.73 5.15
C GLY A 139 10.33 13.25 5.71
N THR A 140 10.45 12.03 6.21
CA THR A 140 11.71 11.51 6.82
C THR A 140 12.84 11.25 5.81
N GLY A 141 12.52 11.12 4.50
CA GLY A 141 13.56 10.90 3.47
C GLY A 141 13.50 9.53 2.78
N LYS A 142 12.40 8.77 2.87
CA LYS A 142 12.23 7.48 2.15
C LYS A 142 12.63 7.59 0.67
N SER A 143 12.01 8.52 -0.05
CA SER A 143 12.28 8.69 -1.49
C SER A 143 13.71 9.15 -1.77
N THR A 144 14.32 9.93 -0.87
CA THR A 144 15.73 10.32 -1.01
C THR A 144 16.63 9.10 -0.87
N HIS A 145 16.41 8.28 0.14
CA HIS A 145 17.19 7.08 0.37
C HIS A 145 17.02 6.07 -0.79
N SER A 146 15.81 5.87 -1.30
CA SER A 146 15.57 5.02 -2.48
C SER A 146 16.31 5.52 -3.73
N ARG A 147 16.42 6.85 -3.91
CA ARG A 147 17.22 7.44 -5.01
C ARG A 147 18.73 7.19 -4.86
N LEU A 148 19.25 7.13 -3.63
CA LEU A 148 20.66 6.72 -3.43
C LEU A 148 20.87 5.30 -3.94
N TRP A 149 19.96 4.38 -3.65
CA TRP A 149 20.02 3.01 -4.16
C TRP A 149 19.93 2.95 -5.70
N GLN A 150 19.01 3.71 -6.30
CA GLN A 150 18.95 3.83 -7.76
C GLN A 150 20.25 4.37 -8.35
N LYS A 151 20.81 5.41 -7.72
CA LYS A 151 22.03 6.07 -8.21
C LYS A 151 23.27 5.18 -8.12
N TYR A 152 23.43 4.40 -7.06
CA TYR A 152 24.67 3.67 -6.79
C TYR A 152 24.58 2.17 -7.12
N GLU A 153 23.41 1.58 -7.12
CA GLU A 153 23.19 0.14 -7.38
C GLU A 153 22.26 -0.13 -8.56
N ASN A 154 21.73 0.91 -9.19
CA ASN A 154 20.78 0.79 -10.32
C ASN A 154 19.59 -0.14 -10.00
N VAL A 155 19.06 -0.06 -8.77
CA VAL A 155 17.97 -0.93 -8.33
C VAL A 155 16.67 -0.65 -9.08
N VAL A 156 15.84 -1.67 -9.25
CA VAL A 156 14.49 -1.53 -9.78
C VAL A 156 13.55 -1.19 -8.63
N VAL A 157 12.92 -0.02 -8.66
CA VAL A 157 11.88 0.36 -7.70
C VAL A 157 10.62 -0.45 -7.98
N ILE A 158 10.06 -1.10 -6.96
CA ILE A 158 8.76 -1.77 -7.05
C ILE A 158 7.66 -0.71 -6.95
N ASN A 159 7.64 0.05 -5.84
CA ASN A 159 6.72 1.15 -5.61
C ASN A 159 7.30 2.14 -4.60
N ASP A 160 7.03 3.44 -4.73
CA ASP A 160 7.61 4.47 -3.86
C ASP A 160 6.68 4.95 -2.72
N ASP A 161 5.46 4.36 -2.58
CA ASP A 161 4.53 4.74 -1.50
C ASP A 161 3.67 3.58 -0.96
N LYS A 162 2.85 2.93 -1.80
CA LYS A 162 1.88 1.91 -1.38
C LYS A 162 2.18 0.57 -2.04
N ASN A 163 2.75 -0.32 -1.26
CA ASN A 163 3.04 -1.69 -1.69
C ASN A 163 1.89 -2.62 -1.33
N ILE A 164 1.65 -3.64 -2.14
CA ILE A 164 0.74 -4.72 -1.78
C ILE A 164 1.56 -5.90 -1.31
N LEU A 165 1.39 -6.28 -0.05
CA LEU A 165 2.01 -7.46 0.55
C LEU A 165 1.02 -8.61 0.49
N LYS A 166 1.32 -9.63 -0.30
CA LYS A 166 0.48 -10.81 -0.52
C LYS A 166 1.17 -12.07 -0.05
N ILE A 167 0.44 -12.92 0.66
CA ILE A 167 0.90 -14.26 1.02
C ILE A 167 0.73 -15.17 -0.19
N GLU A 168 1.84 -15.77 -0.66
CA GLU A 168 1.85 -16.79 -1.71
C GLU A 168 2.61 -18.02 -1.21
N GLY A 169 1.88 -19.07 -0.90
CA GLY A 169 2.45 -20.23 -0.21
C GLY A 169 3.04 -19.86 1.13
N ASN A 170 4.33 -20.06 1.31
CA ASN A 170 5.06 -19.69 2.53
C ASN A 170 5.70 -18.30 2.47
N ASP A 171 5.67 -17.64 1.32
CA ASP A 171 6.38 -16.40 1.09
C ASP A 171 5.47 -15.18 1.21
N LEU A 172 6.03 -14.05 1.61
CA LEU A 172 5.41 -12.75 1.53
C LEU A 172 5.98 -12.01 0.31
N ILE A 173 5.12 -11.77 -0.68
CA ILE A 173 5.50 -11.11 -1.93
C ILE A 173 5.10 -9.64 -1.87
N CYS A 174 6.05 -8.78 -2.18
CA CYS A 174 5.84 -7.34 -2.33
C CYS A 174 5.51 -7.04 -3.80
N TYR A 175 4.31 -6.57 -4.06
CA TYR A 175 3.82 -6.15 -5.37
C TYR A 175 3.76 -4.63 -5.47
N SER A 176 3.97 -4.15 -6.68
CA SER A 176 3.66 -2.76 -7.03
C SER A 176 2.15 -2.49 -7.04
N SER A 177 1.79 -1.22 -7.02
CA SER A 177 0.40 -0.76 -7.13
C SER A 177 0.32 0.58 -7.88
N LEU A 178 -0.89 0.99 -8.28
CA LEU A 178 -1.15 2.29 -8.91
C LEU A 178 -0.92 3.47 -7.97
N TRP A 179 -0.91 3.22 -6.66
CA TRP A 179 -0.76 4.27 -5.64
C TRP A 179 0.71 4.46 -5.31
N SER A 180 1.37 5.24 -6.13
CA SER A 180 2.76 5.63 -5.99
C SER A 180 2.88 7.04 -5.41
N GLY A 181 4.06 7.37 -4.88
CA GLY A 181 4.33 8.66 -4.26
C GLY A 181 4.48 9.81 -5.26
N LYS A 182 4.97 10.95 -4.78
CA LYS A 182 5.12 12.18 -5.60
C LYS A 182 5.95 11.99 -6.87
N HIS A 183 6.85 11.00 -6.89
CA HIS A 183 7.72 10.72 -8.01
C HIS A 183 7.17 9.69 -8.98
N GLN A 184 6.04 9.05 -8.62
CA GLN A 184 5.34 8.05 -9.41
C GLN A 184 6.28 6.95 -9.91
N LEU A 185 7.14 6.48 -9.01
CA LEU A 185 8.07 5.40 -9.26
C LEU A 185 7.39 4.08 -8.91
N ASP A 186 6.76 3.48 -9.88
CA ASP A 186 6.28 2.11 -9.86
C ASP A 186 6.62 1.43 -11.19
N ASN A 187 6.91 0.15 -11.18
CA ASN A 187 7.32 -0.59 -12.37
C ASN A 187 6.49 -1.85 -12.65
N ASN A 188 5.35 -2.01 -11.98
CA ASN A 188 4.50 -3.20 -12.10
C ASN A 188 5.30 -4.51 -12.00
N VAL A 189 6.19 -4.58 -11.02
CA VAL A 189 7.01 -5.76 -10.71
C VAL A 189 6.70 -6.24 -9.32
N ALA A 190 7.08 -7.49 -9.04
CA ALA A 190 6.92 -8.09 -7.73
C ALA A 190 8.20 -8.81 -7.30
N LYS A 191 8.43 -8.89 -5.99
CA LYS A 191 9.57 -9.63 -5.43
C LYS A 191 9.22 -10.17 -4.05
N LYS A 192 9.76 -11.34 -3.72
CA LYS A 192 9.73 -11.86 -2.35
C LYS A 192 10.35 -10.84 -1.42
N LEU A 193 9.60 -10.48 -0.37
CA LEU A 193 10.08 -9.54 0.63
C LEU A 193 11.14 -10.22 1.50
N SER A 194 12.30 -9.59 1.61
CA SER A 194 13.45 -10.13 2.33
C SER A 194 13.75 -9.35 3.61
N CYS A 195 13.54 -8.03 3.62
CA CYS A 195 13.69 -7.22 4.82
C CYS A 195 12.91 -5.91 4.77
N ILE A 196 12.73 -5.30 5.95
CA ILE A 196 12.15 -3.97 6.12
C ILE A 196 13.12 -3.09 6.91
N VAL A 197 13.28 -1.85 6.45
CA VAL A 197 14.14 -0.86 7.10
C VAL A 197 13.32 0.36 7.46
N PHE A 198 13.22 0.66 8.74
CA PHE A 198 12.63 1.91 9.22
C PHE A 198 13.69 3.00 9.28
N LEU A 199 13.36 4.18 8.76
CA LEU A 199 14.29 5.32 8.70
C LEU A 199 13.93 6.36 9.76
N TYR A 200 14.95 7.01 10.33
CA TYR A 200 14.83 8.27 11.08
C TYR A 200 16.03 9.19 10.79
N GLN A 201 15.79 10.47 10.87
CA GLN A 201 16.83 11.45 10.57
C GLN A 201 17.81 11.61 11.75
N THR A 202 19.09 11.53 11.43
CA THR A 202 20.19 11.80 12.36
C THR A 202 21.44 12.25 11.61
N ARG A 203 22.42 12.79 12.32
CA ARG A 203 23.71 13.19 11.72
C ARG A 203 24.61 11.96 11.45
N GLU A 204 24.53 10.96 12.30
CA GLU A 204 25.35 9.74 12.22
C GLU A 204 24.54 8.62 11.58
N ASN A 205 25.18 7.88 10.68
CA ASN A 205 24.56 6.74 10.03
C ASN A 205 24.77 5.47 10.87
N VAL A 206 23.69 4.95 11.43
CA VAL A 206 23.72 3.76 12.31
C VAL A 206 22.60 2.80 11.93
N LEU A 207 22.94 1.55 11.68
CA LEU A 207 21.98 0.47 11.43
C LEU A 207 21.86 -0.41 12.68
N THR A 208 20.63 -0.62 13.14
CA THR A 208 20.32 -1.46 14.30
C THR A 208 19.24 -2.46 13.92
N LYS A 209 19.45 -3.74 14.21
CA LYS A 209 18.41 -4.76 14.07
C LYS A 209 17.40 -4.60 15.20
N LEU A 210 16.12 -4.52 14.85
CA LEU A 210 15.04 -4.36 15.82
C LEU A 210 14.68 -5.70 16.50
N THR A 211 14.29 -5.62 17.74
CA THR A 211 13.60 -6.73 18.43
C THR A 211 12.18 -6.88 17.83
N LYS A 212 11.56 -8.05 17.99
CA LYS A 212 10.18 -8.30 17.51
C LYS A 212 9.18 -7.29 18.07
N ILE A 213 9.33 -6.86 19.32
CA ILE A 213 8.43 -5.90 19.98
C ILE A 213 8.57 -4.52 19.34
N GLU A 214 9.80 -4.06 19.12
CA GLU A 214 10.06 -2.76 18.47
C GLU A 214 9.60 -2.76 17.02
N ALA A 215 9.83 -3.85 16.29
CA ALA A 215 9.36 -4.06 14.95
C ALA A 215 7.83 -4.01 14.88
N PHE A 216 7.14 -4.77 15.73
CA PHE A 216 5.67 -4.80 15.80
C PHE A 216 5.07 -3.39 15.97
N LYS A 217 5.57 -2.60 16.93
CA LYS A 217 5.09 -1.22 17.18
C LYS A 217 5.20 -0.30 15.96
N ARG A 218 6.17 -0.55 15.08
CA ARG A 218 6.38 0.23 13.85
C ARG A 218 5.54 -0.29 12.69
N LEU A 219 5.47 -1.61 12.54
CA LEU A 219 4.72 -2.27 11.47
C LEU A 219 3.23 -1.92 11.50
N ILE A 220 2.61 -1.93 12.68
CA ILE A 220 1.17 -1.65 12.84
C ILE A 220 0.76 -0.28 12.30
N THR A 221 1.68 0.69 12.29
CA THR A 221 1.41 2.06 11.81
C THR A 221 1.56 2.20 10.29
N GLN A 222 2.04 1.18 9.62
CA GLN A 222 2.31 1.20 8.17
C GLN A 222 1.34 0.34 7.36
N LEU A 223 0.63 -0.57 8.01
CA LEU A 223 -0.41 -1.38 7.36
C LEU A 223 -1.69 -0.57 7.19
N VAL A 224 -2.20 -0.53 5.97
CA VAL A 224 -3.54 0.01 5.69
C VAL A 224 -4.52 -1.14 5.89
N LEU A 225 -5.36 -0.98 6.93
CA LEU A 225 -6.36 -1.98 7.25
C LEU A 225 -7.55 -1.87 6.29
N PRO A 226 -8.05 -2.98 5.75
CA PRO A 226 -9.27 -2.97 4.96
C PRO A 226 -10.47 -2.65 5.85
N THR A 227 -11.53 -2.13 5.26
CA THR A 227 -12.77 -1.76 5.93
C THR A 227 -13.56 -2.95 6.53
N MET A 228 -13.10 -4.15 6.30
CA MET A 228 -13.70 -5.39 6.81
C MET A 228 -12.94 -5.93 8.01
N ASP A 229 -13.65 -6.59 8.94
CA ASP A 229 -12.99 -7.34 10.01
C ASP A 229 -12.23 -8.53 9.38
N ASN A 230 -10.92 -8.42 9.39
CA ASN A 230 -10.04 -9.46 8.85
C ASN A 230 -8.83 -9.69 9.77
N LYS A 231 -9.13 -9.93 11.05
CA LYS A 231 -8.11 -10.17 12.09
C LYS A 231 -7.20 -11.34 11.76
N GLU A 232 -7.77 -12.39 11.16
CA GLU A 232 -6.99 -13.58 10.77
C GLU A 232 -5.93 -13.25 9.71
N LEU A 233 -6.31 -12.52 8.66
CA LEU A 233 -5.36 -12.08 7.64
C LEU A 233 -4.31 -11.15 8.21
N TRP A 234 -4.73 -10.20 9.05
CA TRP A 234 -3.82 -9.27 9.71
C TRP A 234 -2.79 -10.01 10.55
N ASN A 235 -3.21 -10.99 11.36
CA ASN A 235 -2.31 -11.81 12.17
C ASN A 235 -1.33 -12.59 11.28
N LYS A 236 -1.83 -13.26 10.23
CA LYS A 236 -0.98 -14.01 9.28
C LYS A 236 0.10 -13.15 8.62
N ILE A 237 -0.28 -11.95 8.15
CA ILE A 237 0.69 -11.04 7.53
C ILE A 237 1.66 -10.49 8.56
N MET A 238 1.19 -10.14 9.77
CA MET A 238 2.05 -9.66 10.84
C MET A 238 3.06 -10.73 11.29
N ASP A 239 2.64 -11.98 11.42
CA ASP A 239 3.52 -13.10 11.74
C ASP A 239 4.61 -13.25 10.68
N LYS A 240 4.24 -13.22 9.39
CA LYS A 240 5.20 -13.27 8.28
C LYS A 240 6.17 -12.08 8.27
N LEU A 241 5.69 -10.87 8.57
CA LEU A 241 6.54 -9.70 8.70
C LEU A 241 7.55 -9.82 9.85
N LEU A 242 7.12 -10.37 10.99
CA LEU A 242 7.98 -10.56 12.16
C LEU A 242 8.97 -11.74 12.05
N GLU A 243 8.84 -12.58 11.02
CA GLU A 243 9.85 -13.57 10.62
C GLU A 243 11.02 -12.94 9.87
N LEU A 244 10.81 -11.79 9.20
CA LEU A 244 11.84 -11.11 8.42
C LEU A 244 12.83 -10.34 9.32
N PRO A 245 14.07 -10.13 8.86
CA PRO A 245 14.96 -9.16 9.46
C PRO A 245 14.40 -7.74 9.29
N ILE A 246 14.24 -7.03 10.42
CA ILE A 246 13.75 -5.66 10.45
C ILE A 246 14.78 -4.77 11.11
N PHE A 247 15.10 -3.67 10.45
CA PHE A 247 16.13 -2.74 10.88
C PHE A 247 15.58 -1.35 11.15
N LEU A 248 16.30 -0.63 11.98
CA LEU A 248 16.19 0.82 12.16
C LEU A 248 17.47 1.47 11.65
N LEU A 249 17.37 2.32 10.65
CA LEU A 249 18.48 3.08 10.12
C LEU A 249 18.34 4.56 10.55
N GLY A 250 19.22 5.00 11.43
CA GLY A 250 19.50 6.41 11.59
C GLY A 250 20.31 6.86 10.39
N CYS A 251 19.87 7.90 9.68
CA CYS A 251 20.56 8.31 8.48
C CYS A 251 20.46 9.81 8.17
N ASN A 252 21.52 10.31 7.55
CA ASN A 252 21.53 11.57 6.82
C ASN A 252 21.09 11.35 5.37
N MET A 253 21.24 12.36 4.51
CA MET A 253 20.85 12.33 3.11
C MET A 253 22.01 12.01 2.15
N GLU A 254 23.17 11.60 2.67
CA GLU A 254 24.42 11.47 1.93
C GLU A 254 24.70 10.01 1.53
N LYS A 255 25.75 9.81 0.74
CA LYS A 255 26.19 8.50 0.26
C LYS A 255 26.47 7.51 1.41
N ASP A 256 26.98 7.99 2.53
CA ASP A 256 27.35 7.13 3.65
C ASP A 256 26.12 6.45 4.29
N ALA A 257 24.94 7.10 4.24
CA ALA A 257 23.69 6.47 4.66
C ALA A 257 23.35 5.21 3.86
N TYR A 258 23.53 5.31 2.54
CA TYR A 258 23.34 4.15 1.65
C TYR A 258 24.39 3.05 1.93
N LEU A 259 25.68 3.41 2.10
CA LEU A 259 26.73 2.44 2.40
C LEU A 259 26.51 1.72 3.73
N THR A 260 26.07 2.43 4.76
CA THR A 260 25.73 1.86 6.07
C THR A 260 24.67 0.77 5.94
N LEU A 261 23.59 1.05 5.20
CA LEU A 261 22.54 0.04 4.99
C LEU A 261 23.05 -1.12 4.13
N LYS A 262 23.77 -0.85 3.04
CA LYS A 262 24.29 -1.87 2.15
C LYS A 262 25.18 -2.87 2.89
N ASN A 263 26.16 -2.37 3.63
CA ASN A 263 27.10 -3.22 4.36
C ASN A 263 26.36 -4.07 5.40
N GLY A 264 25.44 -3.49 6.17
CA GLY A 264 24.68 -4.25 7.16
C GLY A 264 23.72 -5.28 6.54
N MET A 265 23.21 -5.04 5.34
CA MET A 265 22.42 -6.04 4.61
C MET A 265 23.28 -7.17 4.05
N ASP A 266 24.44 -6.87 3.51
CA ASP A 266 25.36 -7.88 3.00
C ASP A 266 25.86 -8.81 4.14
N GLU A 267 25.94 -8.33 5.38
CA GLU A 267 26.30 -9.14 6.56
C GLU A 267 25.16 -10.05 7.07
N VAL A 268 23.89 -9.68 6.88
CA VAL A 268 22.76 -10.38 7.51
C VAL A 268 21.99 -11.25 6.51
N CYS A 269 22.03 -10.91 5.24
CA CYS A 269 21.24 -11.58 4.20
C CYS A 269 22.07 -12.52 3.32
N TYR A 270 23.35 -12.59 3.52
CA TYR A 270 24.30 -13.52 2.90
C TYR A 270 25.16 -14.22 3.93
#